data_701e248a4cfcb84c488f11f73adf82dc
#
_entry.id   701e248a4cfcb84c488f11f73adf82dc
#
_cell.length_a   1.000
_cell.length_b   1.000
_cell.length_c   1.000
_cell.angle_alpha   90.00
_cell.angle_beta   90.00
_cell.angle_gamma   90.00
#
_symmetry.space_group_name_H-M   'P 1'
#
loop_
_entity.id
_entity.type
_entity.pdbx_description
1 polymer ?
#
loop_
_entity_poly.entity_id
_entity_poly.type
_entity_poly.pdbx_seq_one_letter_code
_entity_poly.pdbx_strand_id
1 'polypeptide(L)'
;MKALLVLLIFLSVAAVGALVTVLLLLRNPADGDPGAERVASGSTATASASPVARKSVLLDVEGAVIEEFSGDCVGSGYPYLCRYVRDRLLVEDQRLLTRDGLTIQTTIDPRLQRTAQRAIDAQVHREDPQVATQVMIVPGEGAIRAMATSRGDGDGPGFQQGTTAMPYTLATALAAGLRYDDGFLISDEYRAQGFAAFKDCRGQAVGDPIHSVSNREKGRGDRFVTMRSGTREAVNTFYMRLEEKVGLCETVRMAEQLGLRRSDGMRLQEYETFTLGINEVDPVSVANSYATLAAHGRFCEPTVITEIRDGSGTPRTFPPQCKQVLDPAVADAVTGVLSEVLAKSTLKGVGREAAGMPGAVDSFTAAWYAGYTPGLASAVSLGDPRGAFRHPLVDVTIGGRHYPQVDGTSIPGLIWKKAMTEAVRGTQKTGFTRPDTERFGACRDACPN
;
A
#
# COMPACT_ATOMS: atom_id res chain seq x y z
N MET A 1 -33.76 9.38 30.29
CA MET A 1 -33.51 10.07 29.01
C MET A 1 -32.98 9.13 27.92
N LYS A 2 -32.06 8.17 28.15
CA LYS A 2 -31.56 7.24 27.12
C LYS A 2 -32.64 6.25 26.59
N ALA A 3 -33.53 5.77 27.41
CA ALA A 3 -34.61 4.85 26.99
C ALA A 3 -35.67 5.50 26.08
N LEU A 4 -35.93 6.79 26.23
CA LEU A 4 -36.90 7.54 25.44
C LEU A 4 -36.37 7.81 24.03
N LEU A 5 -35.05 7.99 23.88
CA LEU A 5 -34.39 8.22 22.57
C LEU A 5 -34.39 6.95 21.70
N VAL A 6 -34.20 5.77 22.29
CA VAL A 6 -34.23 4.48 21.59
C VAL A 6 -35.65 4.17 21.11
N LEU A 7 -36.69 4.48 21.90
CA LEU A 7 -38.07 4.26 21.48
C LEU A 7 -38.49 5.15 20.31
N LEU A 8 -38.02 6.39 20.25
CA LEU A 8 -38.28 7.31 19.13
C LEU A 8 -37.59 6.87 17.83
N ILE A 9 -36.42 6.26 17.89
CA ILE A 9 -35.73 5.73 16.71
C ILE A 9 -36.45 4.50 16.12
N PHE A 10 -36.95 3.60 16.96
CA PHE A 10 -37.71 2.44 16.50
C PHE A 10 -39.08 2.83 15.91
N LEU A 11 -39.74 3.85 16.40
CA LEU A 11 -40.99 4.34 15.85
C LEU A 11 -40.81 5.04 14.49
N SER A 12 -39.67 5.72 14.25
CA SER A 12 -39.38 6.35 12.96
C SER A 12 -39.05 5.33 11.87
N VAL A 13 -38.37 4.24 12.18
CA VAL A 13 -38.07 3.16 11.21
C VAL A 13 -39.32 2.38 10.83
N ALA A 14 -40.28 2.15 11.75
CA ALA A 14 -41.53 1.49 11.46
C ALA A 14 -42.45 2.33 10.53
N ALA A 15 -42.46 3.66 10.69
CA ALA A 15 -43.27 4.56 9.86
C ALA A 15 -42.76 4.64 8.41
N VAL A 16 -41.45 4.57 8.16
CA VAL A 16 -40.87 4.57 6.80
C VAL A 16 -41.14 3.24 6.09
N GLY A 17 -41.11 2.11 6.80
CA GLY A 17 -41.41 0.79 6.26
C GLY A 17 -42.88 0.67 5.79
N ALA A 18 -43.84 1.22 6.55
CA ALA A 18 -45.25 1.20 6.18
C ALA A 18 -45.59 2.07 4.95
N LEU A 19 -44.87 3.19 4.77
CA LEU A 19 -45.11 4.08 3.63
C LEU A 19 -44.63 3.47 2.29
N VAL A 20 -43.52 2.70 2.32
CA VAL A 20 -43.01 2.02 1.13
C VAL A 20 -43.90 0.86 0.70
N THR A 21 -44.51 0.14 1.63
CA THR A 21 -45.43 -0.97 1.33
C THR A 21 -46.74 -0.52 0.75
N VAL A 22 -47.28 0.65 1.16
CA VAL A 22 -48.52 1.24 0.59
C VAL A 22 -48.31 1.78 -0.82
N LEU A 23 -47.11 2.30 -1.15
CA LEU A 23 -46.79 2.78 -2.51
C LEU A 23 -46.67 1.66 -3.55
N LEU A 24 -46.32 0.44 -3.12
CA LEU A 24 -46.19 -0.73 -3.99
C LEU A 24 -47.50 -1.45 -4.27
N LEU A 25 -48.57 -1.21 -3.49
CA LEU A 25 -49.87 -1.84 -3.65
C LEU A 25 -50.85 -1.00 -4.52
N LEU A 26 -50.45 0.20 -4.97
CA LEU A 26 -51.31 1.07 -5.76
C LEU A 26 -51.01 1.08 -7.28
N ARG A 27 -50.24 0.12 -7.76
CA ARG A 27 -49.95 -0.03 -9.19
C ARG A 27 -50.42 -1.37 -9.71
N ASN A 28 -51.71 -1.44 -10.06
CA ASN A 28 -52.22 -2.41 -11.01
C ASN A 28 -53.29 -1.74 -11.88
N PRO A 29 -53.17 -1.74 -13.18
CA PRO A 29 -54.33 -1.59 -14.05
C PRO A 29 -54.59 -2.87 -14.83
N ALA A 30 -55.80 -3.29 -14.81
CA ALA A 30 -56.36 -4.27 -15.74
C ALA A 30 -57.08 -3.55 -16.88
N ASP A 31 -57.27 -4.33 -17.94
CA ASP A 31 -58.26 -4.20 -19.04
C ASP A 31 -57.82 -3.42 -20.26
N GLY A 32 -57.93 -3.92 -21.45
CA GLY A 32 -58.83 -4.86 -22.09
C GLY A 32 -58.62 -4.79 -23.61
N ASP A 33 -58.86 -5.88 -24.23
CA ASP A 33 -58.86 -6.25 -25.66
C ASP A 33 -60.15 -5.73 -26.40
N PRO A 34 -60.39 -6.00 -27.67
CA PRO A 34 -59.59 -6.40 -28.84
C PRO A 34 -59.98 -5.69 -30.17
N GLY A 35 -59.22 -6.00 -31.21
CA GLY A 35 -59.80 -6.07 -32.54
C GLY A 35 -59.17 -5.24 -33.66
N ALA A 36 -58.85 -5.93 -34.69
CA ALA A 36 -58.89 -5.62 -36.13
C ALA A 36 -57.56 -5.49 -36.92
N GLU A 37 -57.40 -6.53 -37.67
CA GLU A 37 -57.12 -6.62 -39.12
C GLU A 37 -55.78 -6.19 -39.73
N ARG A 38 -55.25 -7.19 -40.41
CA ARG A 38 -54.04 -7.22 -41.27
C ARG A 38 -54.14 -6.26 -42.45
N VAL A 39 -53.06 -5.55 -42.70
CA VAL A 39 -52.63 -5.26 -44.06
C VAL A 39 -51.14 -5.58 -44.18
N ALA A 40 -50.79 -6.55 -45.01
CA ALA A 40 -49.45 -6.86 -45.39
C ALA A 40 -48.93 -5.83 -46.39
N SER A 41 -47.85 -5.17 -46.05
CA SER A 41 -47.00 -4.49 -47.04
C SER A 41 -45.57 -4.92 -46.79
N GLY A 42 -45.04 -5.70 -47.71
CA GLY A 42 -43.66 -6.10 -47.73
C GLY A 42 -42.74 -4.89 -47.83
N SER A 43 -41.94 -4.72 -46.80
CA SER A 43 -40.73 -3.92 -46.85
C SER A 43 -39.59 -4.83 -46.47
N THR A 44 -38.70 -5.10 -47.42
CA THR A 44 -37.42 -5.76 -47.22
C THR A 44 -36.58 -4.88 -46.28
N ALA A 45 -36.71 -5.11 -44.98
CA ALA A 45 -35.80 -4.54 -44.00
C ALA A 45 -34.46 -5.28 -44.17
N THR A 46 -33.52 -4.62 -44.82
CA THR A 46 -32.09 -4.93 -44.65
C THR A 46 -31.82 -4.95 -43.14
N ALA A 47 -31.58 -6.16 -42.62
CA ALA A 47 -31.14 -6.34 -41.26
C ALA A 47 -29.83 -5.57 -41.12
N SER A 48 -29.89 -4.38 -40.57
CA SER A 48 -28.69 -3.68 -40.06
C SER A 48 -28.18 -4.55 -38.95
N ALA A 49 -27.07 -5.23 -39.19
CA ALA A 49 -26.37 -5.95 -38.15
C ALA A 49 -26.07 -4.95 -37.03
N SER A 50 -26.68 -5.15 -35.90
CA SER A 50 -26.35 -4.38 -34.69
C SER A 50 -24.80 -4.45 -34.52
N PRO A 51 -24.14 -3.33 -34.35
CA PRO A 51 -22.68 -3.35 -34.13
C PRO A 51 -22.40 -4.26 -32.94
N VAL A 52 -21.63 -5.32 -33.16
CA VAL A 52 -21.17 -6.18 -32.09
C VAL A 52 -20.44 -5.25 -31.11
N ALA A 53 -20.94 -5.15 -29.90
CA ALA A 53 -20.32 -4.34 -28.86
C ALA A 53 -18.85 -4.76 -28.72
N ARG A 54 -17.96 -3.83 -28.98
CA ARG A 54 -16.51 -4.10 -28.87
C ARG A 54 -16.19 -4.21 -27.39
N LYS A 55 -15.62 -5.34 -26.98
CA LYS A 55 -15.13 -5.53 -25.61
C LYS A 55 -14.02 -4.57 -25.30
N SER A 56 -14.01 -4.03 -24.08
CA SER A 56 -12.88 -3.26 -23.58
C SER A 56 -11.71 -4.17 -23.26
N VAL A 57 -10.47 -3.67 -23.40
CA VAL A 57 -9.26 -4.45 -23.20
C VAL A 57 -8.22 -3.69 -22.38
N LEU A 58 -7.49 -4.41 -21.53
CA LEU A 58 -6.28 -3.93 -20.89
C LEU A 58 -5.07 -4.36 -21.72
N LEU A 59 -4.19 -3.40 -22.02
CA LEU A 59 -2.93 -3.64 -22.69
C LEU A 59 -1.76 -3.50 -21.72
N ASP A 60 -0.72 -4.30 -21.90
CA ASP A 60 0.54 -4.17 -21.17
C ASP A 60 1.40 -3.00 -21.72
N VAL A 61 2.57 -2.79 -21.15
CA VAL A 61 3.48 -1.69 -21.53
C VAL A 61 3.93 -1.77 -23.00
N GLU A 62 3.91 -2.93 -23.62
CA GLU A 62 4.30 -3.18 -25.03
C GLU A 62 3.10 -3.07 -25.99
N GLY A 63 1.87 -2.91 -25.47
CA GLY A 63 0.64 -2.82 -26.23
C GLY A 63 -0.01 -4.18 -26.52
N ALA A 64 0.49 -5.27 -25.93
CA ALA A 64 -0.16 -6.57 -26.03
C ALA A 64 -1.34 -6.68 -25.06
N VAL A 65 -2.37 -7.45 -25.43
CA VAL A 65 -3.56 -7.64 -24.61
C VAL A 65 -3.23 -8.48 -23.38
N ILE A 66 -3.47 -7.91 -22.19
CA ILE A 66 -3.40 -8.64 -20.91
C ILE A 66 -4.67 -9.48 -20.72
N GLU A 67 -5.83 -8.80 -20.82
CA GLU A 67 -7.15 -9.41 -20.66
C GLU A 67 -8.26 -8.52 -21.23
N GLU A 68 -9.44 -9.10 -21.40
CA GLU A 68 -10.66 -8.33 -21.59
C GLU A 68 -11.02 -7.61 -20.28
N PHE A 69 -11.40 -6.35 -20.36
CA PHE A 69 -11.77 -5.56 -19.18
C PHE A 69 -13.28 -5.49 -19.05
N SER A 70 -13.81 -6.00 -17.96
CA SER A 70 -15.17 -5.73 -17.50
C SER A 70 -15.10 -4.79 -16.28
N GLY A 71 -15.98 -3.79 -16.27
CA GLY A 71 -15.99 -2.80 -15.18
C GLY A 71 -16.33 -3.38 -13.78
N ASP A 72 -16.83 -4.62 -13.71
CA ASP A 72 -17.10 -5.35 -12.47
C ASP A 72 -15.99 -6.29 -12.04
N CYS A 73 -14.97 -6.49 -12.90
CA CYS A 73 -13.83 -7.41 -12.71
C CYS A 73 -14.22 -8.89 -12.48
N VAL A 74 -15.45 -9.28 -12.79
CA VAL A 74 -15.90 -10.68 -12.67
C VAL A 74 -15.18 -11.53 -13.72
N GLY A 75 -14.51 -12.59 -13.26
CA GLY A 75 -13.77 -13.50 -14.14
C GLY A 75 -12.40 -12.99 -14.61
N SER A 76 -11.93 -11.84 -14.12
CA SER A 76 -10.58 -11.35 -14.40
C SER A 76 -9.52 -12.36 -13.98
N GLY A 77 -8.51 -12.57 -14.83
CA GLY A 77 -7.30 -13.31 -14.51
C GLY A 77 -6.35 -12.55 -13.58
N TYR A 78 -6.55 -11.21 -13.49
CA TYR A 78 -5.76 -10.30 -12.67
C TYR A 78 -6.68 -9.40 -11.82
N PRO A 79 -7.47 -9.96 -10.88
CA PRO A 79 -8.55 -9.23 -10.21
C PRO A 79 -8.05 -8.02 -9.41
N TYR A 80 -6.85 -8.06 -8.84
CA TYR A 80 -6.25 -6.92 -8.13
C TYR A 80 -5.92 -5.77 -9.10
N LEU A 81 -5.33 -6.07 -10.26
CA LEU A 81 -5.06 -5.09 -11.31
C LEU A 81 -6.37 -4.51 -11.88
N CYS A 82 -7.33 -5.37 -12.20
CA CYS A 82 -8.63 -4.95 -12.73
C CYS A 82 -9.32 -3.98 -11.77
N ARG A 83 -9.39 -4.31 -10.47
CA ARG A 83 -9.98 -3.43 -9.45
C ARG A 83 -9.26 -2.08 -9.39
N TYR A 84 -7.93 -2.09 -9.38
CA TYR A 84 -7.14 -0.86 -9.32
C TYR A 84 -7.39 0.03 -10.55
N VAL A 85 -7.44 -0.55 -11.75
CA VAL A 85 -7.79 0.16 -13.00
C VAL A 85 -9.22 0.71 -12.91
N ARG A 86 -10.19 -0.10 -12.49
CA ARG A 86 -11.59 0.32 -12.30
C ARG A 86 -11.70 1.53 -11.38
N ASP A 87 -11.04 1.47 -10.21
CA ASP A 87 -11.09 2.53 -9.21
C ASP A 87 -10.45 3.83 -9.73
N ARG A 88 -9.39 3.72 -10.55
CA ARG A 88 -8.81 4.87 -11.27
C ARG A 88 -9.75 5.44 -12.31
N LEU A 89 -10.44 4.61 -13.09
CA LEU A 89 -11.44 5.07 -14.06
C LEU A 89 -12.62 5.76 -13.39
N LEU A 90 -13.07 5.28 -12.22
CA LEU A 90 -14.13 5.92 -11.42
C LEU A 90 -13.76 7.36 -11.01
N VAL A 91 -12.51 7.58 -10.62
CA VAL A 91 -12.01 8.92 -10.26
C VAL A 91 -11.95 9.82 -11.48
N GLU A 92 -11.59 9.28 -12.65
CA GLU A 92 -11.45 10.05 -13.89
C GLU A 92 -12.81 10.41 -14.54
N ASP A 93 -13.63 9.43 -14.76
CA ASP A 93 -15.01 9.57 -15.29
C ASP A 93 -15.77 8.26 -15.10
N GLN A 94 -16.75 8.24 -14.21
CA GLN A 94 -17.59 7.07 -13.94
C GLN A 94 -18.23 6.47 -15.19
N ARG A 95 -18.51 7.28 -16.22
CA ARG A 95 -19.10 6.83 -17.49
C ARG A 95 -18.19 5.90 -18.29
N LEU A 96 -16.86 5.91 -18.00
CA LEU A 96 -15.90 5.00 -18.65
C LEU A 96 -16.19 3.54 -18.32
N LEU A 97 -16.75 3.24 -17.15
CA LEU A 97 -17.05 1.84 -16.75
C LEU A 97 -18.19 1.21 -17.55
N THR A 98 -19.08 2.03 -18.10
CA THR A 98 -20.25 1.57 -18.88
C THR A 98 -20.04 1.70 -20.38
N ARG A 99 -18.87 2.18 -20.82
CA ARG A 99 -18.51 2.29 -22.24
C ARG A 99 -17.90 0.99 -22.74
N ASP A 100 -18.43 0.51 -23.86
CA ASP A 100 -17.86 -0.60 -24.60
C ASP A 100 -16.72 -0.15 -25.49
N GLY A 101 -15.77 -1.07 -25.74
CA GLY A 101 -14.70 -0.87 -26.71
C GLY A 101 -13.59 0.07 -26.28
N LEU A 102 -13.37 0.22 -24.96
CA LEU A 102 -12.21 0.93 -24.45
C LEU A 102 -10.93 0.13 -24.68
N THR A 103 -9.89 0.82 -25.11
CA THR A 103 -8.52 0.31 -25.10
C THR A 103 -7.76 1.07 -24.02
N ILE A 104 -7.36 0.37 -22.95
CA ILE A 104 -6.70 0.94 -21.78
C ILE A 104 -5.24 0.48 -21.79
N GLN A 105 -4.34 1.39 -22.16
CA GLN A 105 -2.91 1.16 -22.13
C GLN A 105 -2.41 1.26 -20.70
N THR A 106 -1.77 0.19 -20.20
CA THR A 106 -1.22 0.16 -18.84
C THR A 106 0.30 0.25 -18.83
N THR A 107 0.85 0.46 -17.62
CA THR A 107 2.29 0.40 -17.34
C THR A 107 2.76 -1.02 -16.99
N ILE A 108 1.89 -2.00 -16.95
CA ILE A 108 2.21 -3.36 -16.50
C ILE A 108 3.25 -4.01 -17.45
N ASP A 109 4.33 -4.49 -16.84
CA ASP A 109 5.32 -5.33 -17.51
C ASP A 109 4.94 -6.81 -17.31
N PRO A 110 4.58 -7.54 -18.36
CA PRO A 110 4.11 -8.92 -18.24
C PRO A 110 5.17 -9.87 -17.67
N ARG A 111 6.46 -9.56 -17.83
CA ARG A 111 7.56 -10.32 -17.22
C ARG A 111 7.59 -10.09 -15.71
N LEU A 112 7.49 -8.84 -15.26
CA LEU A 112 7.49 -8.49 -13.84
C LEU A 112 6.20 -8.98 -13.14
N GLN A 113 5.05 -8.87 -13.82
CA GLN A 113 3.77 -9.39 -13.33
C GLN A 113 3.84 -10.90 -13.05
N ARG A 114 4.33 -11.68 -14.03
CA ARG A 114 4.53 -13.13 -13.83
C ARG A 114 5.57 -13.44 -12.76
N THR A 115 6.61 -12.62 -12.65
CA THR A 115 7.66 -12.80 -11.65
C THR A 115 7.13 -12.58 -10.23
N ALA A 116 6.34 -11.52 -10.00
CA ALA A 116 5.68 -11.26 -8.74
C ALA A 116 4.70 -12.40 -8.36
N GLN A 117 3.86 -12.81 -9.32
CA GLN A 117 2.89 -13.89 -9.08
C GLN A 117 3.60 -15.21 -8.68
N ARG A 118 4.60 -15.65 -9.45
CA ARG A 118 5.37 -16.87 -9.11
C ARG A 118 6.10 -16.78 -7.77
N ALA A 119 6.50 -15.59 -7.34
CA ALA A 119 7.13 -15.40 -6.05
C ALA A 119 6.12 -15.60 -4.91
N ILE A 120 4.90 -15.08 -5.07
CA ILE A 120 3.77 -15.29 -4.14
C ILE A 120 3.38 -16.76 -4.11
N ASP A 121 3.08 -17.37 -5.26
CA ASP A 121 2.60 -18.76 -5.38
C ASP A 121 3.57 -19.80 -4.76
N ALA A 122 4.86 -19.43 -4.68
CA ALA A 122 5.87 -20.29 -4.05
C ALA A 122 5.85 -20.25 -2.52
N GLN A 123 5.10 -19.34 -1.91
CA GLN A 123 5.07 -19.14 -0.46
C GLN A 123 3.65 -19.24 0.12
N VAL A 124 2.64 -18.84 -0.63
CA VAL A 124 1.25 -18.75 -0.19
C VAL A 124 0.36 -19.43 -1.22
N HIS A 125 -0.39 -20.42 -0.78
CA HIS A 125 -1.33 -21.12 -1.65
C HIS A 125 -2.65 -20.36 -1.73
N ARG A 126 -3.40 -20.55 -2.81
CA ARG A 126 -4.68 -19.89 -3.02
C ARG A 126 -5.73 -20.23 -1.96
N GLU A 127 -5.60 -21.41 -1.38
CA GLU A 127 -6.50 -21.95 -0.35
C GLU A 127 -6.17 -21.42 1.06
N ASP A 128 -4.99 -20.86 1.26
CA ASP A 128 -4.61 -20.29 2.56
C ASP A 128 -5.57 -19.17 2.96
N PRO A 129 -5.97 -19.08 4.23
CA PRO A 129 -6.79 -17.97 4.70
C PRO A 129 -6.08 -16.61 4.56
N GLN A 130 -4.76 -16.60 4.73
CA GLN A 130 -3.95 -15.41 4.60
C GLN A 130 -3.78 -15.01 3.13
N VAL A 131 -3.67 -13.72 2.89
CA VAL A 131 -3.44 -13.15 1.56
C VAL A 131 -2.10 -12.44 1.54
N ALA A 132 -1.27 -12.80 0.56
CA ALA A 132 -0.08 -12.05 0.22
C ALA A 132 -0.35 -11.17 -1.00
N THR A 133 0.09 -9.92 -0.95
CA THR A 133 -0.02 -8.96 -2.06
C THR A 133 1.34 -8.34 -2.32
N GLN A 134 1.71 -8.20 -3.60
CA GLN A 134 2.97 -7.57 -4.02
C GLN A 134 2.71 -6.51 -5.09
N VAL A 135 3.34 -5.35 -4.92
CA VAL A 135 3.37 -4.27 -5.91
C VAL A 135 4.81 -3.93 -6.27
N MET A 136 5.07 -3.65 -7.55
CA MET A 136 6.36 -3.18 -8.05
C MET A 136 6.18 -1.84 -8.78
N ILE A 137 7.00 -0.83 -8.42
CA ILE A 137 6.91 0.54 -8.95
C ILE A 137 8.30 1.00 -9.42
N VAL A 138 8.35 1.74 -10.53
CA VAL A 138 9.59 2.36 -11.01
C VAL A 138 9.84 3.68 -10.27
N PRO A 139 10.98 3.79 -9.56
CA PRO A 139 11.38 5.03 -8.89
C PRO A 139 11.49 6.21 -9.86
N GLY A 140 10.97 7.38 -9.44
CA GLY A 140 11.04 8.61 -10.23
C GLY A 140 10.11 8.69 -11.44
N GLU A 141 9.31 7.62 -11.68
CA GLU A 141 8.27 7.59 -12.71
C GLU A 141 6.86 7.35 -12.12
N GLY A 142 6.75 6.62 -11.00
CA GLY A 142 5.49 6.20 -10.42
C GLY A 142 4.79 5.07 -11.19
N ALA A 143 5.43 4.55 -12.25
CA ALA A 143 4.85 3.52 -13.10
C ALA A 143 4.76 2.18 -12.36
N ILE A 144 3.54 1.66 -12.17
CA ILE A 144 3.28 0.36 -11.55
C ILE A 144 3.55 -0.72 -12.61
N ARG A 145 4.56 -1.55 -12.39
CA ARG A 145 4.98 -2.62 -13.32
C ARG A 145 4.37 -3.98 -13.02
N ALA A 146 3.98 -4.20 -11.75
CA ALA A 146 3.31 -5.44 -11.35
C ALA A 146 2.39 -5.21 -10.16
N MET A 147 1.26 -5.92 -10.17
CA MET A 147 0.28 -5.99 -9.10
C MET A 147 -0.18 -7.45 -8.95
N ALA A 148 0.37 -8.16 -7.98
CA ALA A 148 0.13 -9.59 -7.80
C ALA A 148 -0.47 -9.88 -6.41
N THR A 149 -1.31 -10.90 -6.33
CA THR A 149 -1.92 -11.35 -5.08
C THR A 149 -2.08 -12.86 -5.07
N SER A 150 -2.05 -13.48 -3.89
CA SER A 150 -2.30 -14.93 -3.76
C SER A 150 -3.77 -15.27 -4.00
N ARG A 151 -4.69 -14.35 -3.75
CA ARG A 151 -6.12 -14.58 -3.89
C ARG A 151 -6.92 -13.29 -4.01
N GLY A 152 -8.01 -13.37 -4.79
CA GLY A 152 -8.99 -12.28 -4.91
C GLY A 152 -8.38 -11.00 -5.47
N ASP A 153 -8.83 -9.90 -4.97
CA ASP A 153 -8.47 -8.56 -5.40
C ASP A 153 -7.48 -7.85 -4.45
N GLY A 154 -6.70 -8.63 -3.69
CA GLY A 154 -5.66 -8.15 -2.77
C GLY A 154 -6.05 -8.30 -1.30
N ASP A 155 -5.40 -7.50 -0.44
CA ASP A 155 -5.51 -7.57 1.01
C ASP A 155 -6.74 -6.83 1.60
N GLY A 156 -7.71 -6.47 0.74
CA GLY A 156 -8.97 -5.86 1.19
C GLY A 156 -8.76 -4.48 1.84
N PRO A 157 -9.08 -4.34 3.15
CA PRO A 157 -8.99 -3.05 3.84
C PRO A 157 -7.55 -2.58 4.12
N GLY A 158 -6.54 -3.33 3.69
CA GLY A 158 -5.14 -3.11 4.03
C GLY A 158 -4.75 -3.68 5.40
N PHE A 159 -3.47 -3.58 5.71
CA PHE A 159 -2.91 -4.05 6.98
C PHE A 159 -2.01 -3.00 7.59
N GLN A 160 -1.86 -3.04 8.90
CA GLN A 160 -0.85 -2.26 9.61
C GLN A 160 0.55 -2.64 9.10
N GLN A 161 1.36 -1.63 8.73
CA GLN A 161 2.64 -1.87 8.06
C GLN A 161 3.80 -2.22 9.02
N GLY A 162 3.62 -2.01 10.31
CA GLY A 162 4.66 -2.29 11.30
C GLY A 162 5.92 -1.46 11.07
N THR A 163 7.05 -2.05 11.37
CA THR A 163 8.36 -1.38 11.32
C THR A 163 8.81 -0.91 9.93
N THR A 164 8.07 -1.21 8.84
CA THR A 164 8.29 -0.52 7.56
C THR A 164 7.93 0.97 7.62
N ALA A 165 7.32 1.46 8.71
CA ALA A 165 7.07 2.89 8.95
C ALA A 165 8.30 3.63 9.51
N MET A 166 9.23 2.95 10.15
CA MET A 166 10.42 3.56 10.77
C MET A 166 11.23 4.47 9.83
N PRO A 167 11.39 4.19 8.52
CA PRO A 167 12.09 5.08 7.61
C PRO A 167 11.49 6.47 7.48
N TYR A 168 10.20 6.67 7.77
CA TYR A 168 9.59 8.02 7.75
C TYR A 168 10.10 8.87 8.92
N THR A 169 10.17 8.29 10.12
CA THR A 169 10.74 8.96 11.30
C THR A 169 12.25 9.20 11.12
N LEU A 170 12.97 8.24 10.53
CA LEU A 170 14.39 8.41 10.19
C LEU A 170 14.59 9.58 9.19
N ALA A 171 13.78 9.64 8.13
CA ALA A 171 13.84 10.73 7.15
C ALA A 171 13.55 12.09 7.80
N THR A 172 12.55 12.16 8.69
CA THR A 172 12.22 13.36 9.46
C THR A 172 13.40 13.79 10.33
N ALA A 173 14.04 12.86 11.02
CA ALA A 173 15.18 13.12 11.89
C ALA A 173 16.39 13.65 11.11
N LEU A 174 16.74 13.01 10.00
CA LEU A 174 17.85 13.43 9.15
C LEU A 174 17.55 14.78 8.46
N ALA A 175 16.30 15.03 8.07
CA ALA A 175 15.87 16.34 7.54
C ALA A 175 15.94 17.44 8.59
N ALA A 176 15.69 17.11 9.86
CA ALA A 176 15.83 18.02 11.00
C ALA A 176 17.31 18.27 11.42
N GLY A 177 18.28 17.62 10.75
CA GLY A 177 19.71 17.83 10.96
C GLY A 177 20.37 16.84 11.92
N LEU A 178 19.65 15.80 12.40
CA LEU A 178 20.27 14.72 13.15
C LEU A 178 21.18 13.90 12.22
N ARG A 179 22.15 13.22 12.83
CA ARG A 179 23.19 12.47 12.12
C ARG A 179 23.12 10.99 12.45
N TYR A 180 23.82 10.16 11.68
CA TYR A 180 23.82 8.70 11.84
C TYR A 180 24.21 8.22 13.24
N ASP A 181 25.19 8.90 13.86
CA ASP A 181 25.72 8.54 15.16
C ASP A 181 25.06 9.31 16.32
N ASP A 182 24.11 10.22 16.02
CA ASP A 182 23.21 10.76 17.04
C ASP A 182 22.28 9.65 17.56
N GLY A 183 21.98 9.70 18.86
CA GLY A 183 21.21 8.63 19.49
C GLY A 183 20.71 8.96 20.89
N PHE A 184 20.27 7.93 21.57
CA PHE A 184 19.72 8.04 22.92
C PHE A 184 20.17 6.85 23.77
N LEU A 185 20.30 7.06 25.08
CA LEU A 185 20.24 5.98 26.04
C LEU A 185 18.78 5.49 26.09
N ILE A 186 18.54 4.23 25.82
CA ILE A 186 17.22 3.61 25.79
C ILE A 186 17.07 2.59 26.91
N SER A 187 15.83 2.37 27.34
CA SER A 187 15.42 1.26 28.21
C SER A 187 14.73 0.16 27.40
N ASP A 188 14.49 -0.99 28.00
CA ASP A 188 13.70 -2.07 27.38
C ASP A 188 12.25 -1.72 27.19
N GLU A 189 11.74 -0.74 27.95
CA GLU A 189 10.37 -0.23 27.87
C GLU A 189 10.40 1.30 27.70
N TYR A 190 9.63 1.80 26.77
CA TYR A 190 9.38 3.24 26.58
C TYR A 190 7.99 3.59 27.10
N ARG A 191 7.91 4.72 27.81
CA ARG A 191 6.65 5.40 28.18
C ARG A 191 6.80 6.88 27.84
N ALA A 192 5.74 7.49 27.33
CA ALA A 192 5.71 8.92 27.10
C ALA A 192 5.90 9.67 28.42
N GLN A 193 6.65 10.79 28.39
CA GLN A 193 6.95 11.57 29.60
C GLN A 193 5.74 12.37 30.12
N GLY A 194 4.64 12.42 29.36
CA GLY A 194 3.40 13.08 29.73
C GLY A 194 2.42 13.07 28.57
N PHE A 195 1.18 13.50 28.79
CA PHE A 195 0.16 13.57 27.74
C PHE A 195 0.54 14.50 26.57
N ALA A 196 1.39 15.50 26.80
CA ALA A 196 1.83 16.45 25.79
C ALA A 196 3.14 16.02 25.07
N ALA A 197 3.68 14.83 25.37
CA ALA A 197 4.92 14.33 24.75
C ALA A 197 4.76 14.16 23.24
N PHE A 198 3.57 13.77 22.78
CA PHE A 198 3.21 13.73 21.36
C PHE A 198 2.06 14.69 21.09
N LYS A 199 2.15 15.40 19.97
CA LYS A 199 1.09 16.30 19.50
C LYS A 199 0.72 15.96 18.06
N ASP A 200 -0.57 15.90 17.78
CA ASP A 200 -1.08 15.81 16.43
C ASP A 200 -0.84 17.11 15.64
N CYS A 201 -1.16 17.11 14.34
CA CYS A 201 -0.98 18.29 13.48
C CYS A 201 -1.92 19.48 13.80
N ARG A 202 -2.86 19.30 14.73
CA ARG A 202 -3.68 20.39 15.29
C ARG A 202 -3.11 20.91 16.60
N GLY A 203 -2.01 20.35 17.09
CA GLY A 203 -1.39 20.68 18.35
C GLY A 203 -2.05 20.04 19.58
N GLN A 204 -2.97 19.08 19.39
CA GLN A 204 -3.62 18.36 20.46
C GLN A 204 -2.68 17.28 21.01
N ALA A 205 -2.65 17.13 22.32
CA ALA A 205 -1.88 16.09 22.97
C ALA A 205 -2.52 14.71 22.70
N VAL A 206 -1.72 13.78 22.21
CA VAL A 206 -2.12 12.39 21.90
C VAL A 206 -1.20 11.36 22.57
N GLY A 207 -0.17 11.80 23.30
CA GLY A 207 0.69 10.90 24.08
C GLY A 207 -0.04 10.35 25.29
N ASP A 208 0.14 9.06 25.58
CA ASP A 208 -0.41 8.41 26.77
C ASP A 208 0.72 7.86 27.64
N PRO A 209 1.01 8.47 28.82
CA PRO A 209 2.07 8.02 29.72
C PRO A 209 1.78 6.67 30.40
N ILE A 210 0.55 6.16 30.31
CA ILE A 210 0.19 4.84 30.82
C ILE A 210 0.50 3.75 29.79
N HIS A 211 0.41 4.09 28.50
CA HIS A 211 0.76 3.18 27.41
C HIS A 211 2.27 2.96 27.38
N SER A 212 2.69 1.72 27.24
CA SER A 212 4.11 1.36 27.13
C SER A 212 4.41 0.59 25.87
N VAL A 213 5.61 0.81 25.34
CA VAL A 213 6.13 0.11 24.17
C VAL A 213 7.42 -0.60 24.56
N SER A 214 7.49 -1.90 24.26
CA SER A 214 8.67 -2.72 24.51
C SER A 214 9.39 -3.10 23.21
N ASN A 215 10.67 -3.43 23.34
CA ASN A 215 11.41 -4.02 22.25
C ASN A 215 10.99 -5.49 22.05
N ARG A 216 11.01 -5.94 20.81
CA ARG A 216 10.68 -7.33 20.46
C ARG A 216 11.65 -8.33 21.11
N GLU A 217 12.92 -8.00 21.12
CA GLU A 217 13.94 -8.76 21.81
C GLU A 217 14.23 -8.12 23.17
N LYS A 218 14.09 -8.91 24.23
CA LYS A 218 14.39 -8.46 25.59
C LYS A 218 15.91 -8.28 25.79
N GLY A 219 16.31 -7.42 26.77
CA GLY A 219 17.71 -7.16 27.10
C GLY A 219 18.40 -6.23 26.11
N ARG A 220 17.63 -5.46 25.34
CA ARG A 220 18.13 -4.42 24.44
C ARG A 220 18.22 -3.04 25.08
N GLY A 221 17.74 -2.89 26.32
CA GLY A 221 17.76 -1.64 27.09
C GLY A 221 19.12 -1.34 27.72
N ASP A 222 19.17 -0.20 28.43
CA ASP A 222 20.31 0.34 29.16
C ASP A 222 21.59 0.48 28.32
N ARG A 223 21.42 0.81 27.03
CA ARG A 223 22.51 1.09 26.11
C ARG A 223 22.24 2.31 25.25
N PHE A 224 23.32 2.91 24.78
CA PHE A 224 23.22 3.98 23.79
C PHE A 224 22.92 3.38 22.39
N VAL A 225 21.88 3.89 21.75
CA VAL A 225 21.43 3.46 20.41
C VAL A 225 21.40 4.66 19.48
N THR A 226 22.08 4.54 18.35
CA THR A 226 22.18 5.60 17.33
C THR A 226 21.10 5.44 16.25
N MET A 227 20.91 6.46 15.38
CA MET A 227 20.04 6.37 14.19
C MET A 227 20.34 5.10 13.38
N ARG A 228 21.63 4.85 13.12
CA ARG A 228 22.08 3.69 12.35
C ARG A 228 21.81 2.37 13.05
N SER A 229 22.19 2.24 14.33
CA SER A 229 22.01 0.97 15.07
C SER A 229 20.53 0.72 15.40
N GLY A 230 19.77 1.73 15.77
CA GLY A 230 18.34 1.63 16.06
C GLY A 230 17.51 1.21 14.84
N THR A 231 17.84 1.74 13.67
CA THR A 231 17.17 1.34 12.42
C THR A 231 17.57 -0.10 12.03
N ARG A 232 18.87 -0.41 12.08
CA ARG A 232 19.39 -1.72 11.70
C ARG A 232 18.82 -2.86 12.54
N GLU A 233 18.52 -2.60 13.79
CA GLU A 233 18.00 -3.58 14.73
C GLU A 233 16.49 -3.42 14.97
N ALA A 234 15.83 -2.48 14.27
CA ALA A 234 14.41 -2.16 14.40
C ALA A 234 13.99 -1.98 15.88
N VAL A 235 14.72 -1.12 16.61
CA VAL A 235 14.55 -0.95 18.07
C VAL A 235 13.34 -0.05 18.33
N ASN A 236 12.23 -0.62 18.80
CA ASN A 236 10.98 0.10 19.03
C ASN A 236 11.13 1.27 19.99
N THR A 237 11.77 1.04 21.15
CA THR A 237 11.94 2.08 22.19
C THR A 237 12.82 3.23 21.72
N PHE A 238 13.79 2.97 20.85
CA PHE A 238 14.58 4.00 20.19
C PHE A 238 13.67 4.87 19.27
N TYR A 239 12.84 4.23 18.43
CA TYR A 239 12.00 4.94 17.49
C TYR A 239 10.91 5.76 18.18
N MET A 240 10.37 5.30 19.30
CA MET A 240 9.46 6.09 20.14
C MET A 240 10.14 7.37 20.66
N ARG A 241 11.38 7.25 21.17
CA ARG A 241 12.18 8.42 21.59
C ARG A 241 12.52 9.35 20.44
N LEU A 242 12.80 8.79 19.28
CA LEU A 242 13.12 9.56 18.08
C LEU A 242 11.90 10.35 17.61
N GLU A 243 10.73 9.71 17.52
CA GLU A 243 9.49 10.38 17.14
C GLU A 243 9.07 11.46 18.14
N GLU A 244 9.20 11.19 19.46
CA GLU A 244 8.99 12.20 20.50
C GLU A 244 9.89 13.43 20.29
N LYS A 245 11.16 13.21 19.90
CA LYS A 245 12.12 14.32 19.65
C LYS A 245 11.82 15.11 18.40
N VAL A 246 11.49 14.45 17.28
CA VAL A 246 11.32 15.12 15.98
C VAL A 246 9.91 15.59 15.73
N GLY A 247 8.94 15.08 16.48
CA GLY A 247 7.53 15.44 16.39
C GLY A 247 6.71 14.43 15.59
N LEU A 248 5.56 14.05 16.16
CA LEU A 248 4.59 13.17 15.51
C LEU A 248 4.04 13.79 14.21
N CYS A 249 3.60 15.05 14.26
CA CYS A 249 3.05 15.73 13.09
C CYS A 249 4.06 15.82 11.95
N GLU A 250 5.32 16.10 12.24
CA GLU A 250 6.41 16.18 11.27
C GLU A 250 6.65 14.80 10.63
N THR A 251 6.59 13.74 11.41
CA THR A 251 6.72 12.34 10.94
C THR A 251 5.56 11.94 10.04
N VAL A 252 4.32 12.26 10.43
CA VAL A 252 3.13 12.00 9.61
C VAL A 252 3.20 12.75 8.28
N ARG A 253 3.55 14.04 8.31
CA ARG A 253 3.73 14.85 7.08
C ARG A 253 4.81 14.28 6.18
N MET A 254 5.93 13.82 6.74
CA MET A 254 6.99 13.17 5.97
C MET A 254 6.47 11.92 5.27
N ALA A 255 5.74 11.07 5.97
CA ALA A 255 5.14 9.87 5.39
C ALA A 255 4.16 10.21 4.25
N GLU A 256 3.28 11.22 4.44
CA GLU A 256 2.36 11.70 3.42
C GLU A 256 3.08 12.27 2.20
N GLN A 257 4.15 13.05 2.42
CA GLN A 257 4.96 13.62 1.34
C GLN A 257 5.67 12.54 0.52
N LEU A 258 6.16 11.49 1.17
CA LEU A 258 6.77 10.35 0.50
C LEU A 258 5.74 9.47 -0.24
N GLY A 259 4.45 9.66 0.02
CA GLY A 259 3.37 8.99 -0.72
C GLY A 259 2.58 7.95 0.08
N LEU A 260 2.81 7.83 1.40
CA LEU A 260 2.02 6.91 2.23
C LEU A 260 0.56 7.38 2.29
N ARG A 261 -0.36 6.42 2.15
CA ARG A 261 -1.81 6.63 2.25
C ARG A 261 -2.45 5.45 2.96
N ARG A 262 -3.53 5.73 3.67
CA ARG A 262 -4.38 4.66 4.21
C ARG A 262 -5.15 3.98 3.08
N SER A 263 -5.38 2.69 3.24
CA SER A 263 -6.13 1.86 2.29
C SER A 263 -7.60 2.29 2.13
N ASP A 264 -8.20 2.91 3.16
CA ASP A 264 -9.56 3.43 3.15
C ASP A 264 -9.67 4.86 2.56
N GLY A 265 -8.56 5.44 2.11
CA GLY A 265 -8.49 6.80 1.56
C GLY A 265 -8.63 7.92 2.59
N MET A 266 -8.75 7.60 3.87
CA MET A 266 -8.79 8.60 4.93
C MET A 266 -7.39 9.14 5.25
N ARG A 267 -7.33 10.19 6.07
CA ARG A 267 -6.06 10.73 6.58
C ARG A 267 -5.33 9.70 7.44
N LEU A 268 -4.01 9.77 7.44
CA LEU A 268 -3.20 8.98 8.37
C LEU A 268 -3.60 9.31 9.82
N GLN A 269 -3.71 8.29 10.64
CA GLN A 269 -3.98 8.44 12.06
C GLN A 269 -2.73 8.91 12.78
N GLU A 270 -2.88 9.94 13.58
CA GLU A 270 -1.80 10.63 14.29
C GLU A 270 -1.75 10.18 15.74
N TYR A 271 -1.31 8.93 15.96
CA TYR A 271 -1.10 8.38 17.30
C TYR A 271 0.38 8.29 17.65
N GLU A 272 0.71 8.28 18.91
CA GLU A 272 2.07 8.22 19.46
C GLU A 272 2.91 7.04 18.95
N THR A 273 2.28 5.98 18.48
CA THR A 273 2.94 4.80 17.91
C THR A 273 2.98 4.81 16.38
N PHE A 274 2.85 5.99 15.76
CA PHE A 274 2.86 6.12 14.30
C PHE A 274 4.11 5.52 13.67
N THR A 275 5.28 5.75 14.28
CA THR A 275 6.57 5.21 13.83
C THR A 275 6.61 3.68 13.81
N LEU A 276 5.72 3.00 14.52
CA LEU A 276 5.59 1.55 14.57
C LEU A 276 4.54 1.01 13.58
N GLY A 277 3.98 1.89 12.72
CA GLY A 277 3.17 1.51 11.57
C GLY A 277 1.76 1.07 11.88
N ILE A 278 1.07 1.79 12.74
CA ILE A 278 -0.30 1.49 13.21
C ILE A 278 -1.39 1.71 12.15
N ASN A 279 -1.11 2.43 11.08
CA ASN A 279 -2.10 2.68 10.03
C ASN A 279 -2.25 1.45 9.12
N GLU A 280 -3.50 1.10 8.79
CA GLU A 280 -3.79 0.16 7.72
C GLU A 280 -3.53 0.85 6.38
N VAL A 281 -2.58 0.33 5.65
CA VAL A 281 -2.10 0.91 4.38
C VAL A 281 -2.18 -0.12 3.25
N ASP A 282 -2.19 0.37 2.02
CA ASP A 282 -2.16 -0.50 0.85
C ASP A 282 -0.72 -0.69 0.32
N PRO A 283 -0.43 -1.83 -0.34
CA PRO A 283 0.91 -2.10 -0.88
C PRO A 283 1.37 -1.11 -1.94
N VAL A 284 0.46 -0.43 -2.67
CA VAL A 284 0.82 0.59 -3.66
C VAL A 284 1.44 1.78 -2.96
N SER A 285 0.81 2.28 -1.89
CA SER A 285 1.31 3.45 -1.17
C SER A 285 2.64 3.18 -0.46
N VAL A 286 2.82 1.99 0.11
CA VAL A 286 4.09 1.58 0.72
C VAL A 286 5.18 1.44 -0.34
N ALA A 287 4.92 0.74 -1.46
CA ALA A 287 5.88 0.61 -2.55
C ALA A 287 6.28 1.97 -3.12
N ASN A 288 5.31 2.89 -3.26
CA ASN A 288 5.56 4.23 -3.80
C ASN A 288 6.38 5.11 -2.85
N SER A 289 6.15 5.03 -1.54
CA SER A 289 6.95 5.78 -0.57
C SER A 289 8.42 5.33 -0.58
N TYR A 290 8.68 4.04 -0.75
CA TYR A 290 10.02 3.50 -0.92
C TYR A 290 10.61 3.82 -2.32
N ALA A 291 9.77 3.87 -3.37
CA ALA A 291 10.18 4.35 -4.69
C ALA A 291 10.61 5.83 -4.66
N THR A 292 9.94 6.65 -3.83
CA THR A 292 10.31 8.06 -3.62
C THR A 292 11.69 8.18 -2.96
N LEU A 293 12.02 7.34 -1.98
CA LEU A 293 13.36 7.29 -1.40
C LEU A 293 14.41 6.85 -2.44
N ALA A 294 14.10 5.79 -3.22
CA ALA A 294 14.97 5.30 -4.29
C ALA A 294 15.24 6.34 -5.39
N ALA A 295 14.30 7.27 -5.58
CA ALA A 295 14.35 8.35 -6.56
C ALA A 295 14.90 9.67 -5.97
N HIS A 296 15.76 9.60 -4.96
CA HIS A 296 16.37 10.77 -4.32
C HIS A 296 15.33 11.77 -3.78
N GLY A 297 14.22 11.28 -3.23
CA GLY A 297 13.16 12.12 -2.70
C GLY A 297 12.21 12.70 -3.75
N ARG A 298 12.26 12.24 -5.00
CA ARG A 298 11.32 12.61 -6.05
C ARG A 298 10.09 11.72 -5.99
N PHE A 299 8.99 12.25 -5.48
CA PHE A 299 7.69 11.60 -5.49
C PHE A 299 7.04 11.69 -6.88
N CYS A 300 6.49 10.59 -7.35
CA CYS A 300 5.59 10.56 -8.51
C CYS A 300 4.28 9.88 -8.11
N GLU A 301 3.14 10.39 -8.60
CA GLU A 301 1.85 9.72 -8.37
C GLU A 301 1.88 8.32 -8.98
N PRO A 302 1.49 7.27 -8.21
CA PRO A 302 1.46 5.91 -8.74
C PRO A 302 0.44 5.82 -9.87
N THR A 303 0.89 5.37 -11.03
CA THR A 303 0.04 5.21 -12.21
C THR A 303 0.12 3.82 -12.79
N VAL A 304 -1.04 3.31 -13.18
CA VAL A 304 -1.15 2.06 -13.94
C VAL A 304 -1.68 2.32 -15.35
N ILE A 305 -2.38 3.46 -15.57
CA ILE A 305 -2.95 3.83 -16.86
C ILE A 305 -2.10 4.93 -17.48
N THR A 306 -1.66 4.74 -18.72
CA THR A 306 -0.96 5.77 -19.49
C THR A 306 -1.82 6.40 -20.57
N GLU A 307 -2.79 5.63 -21.10
CA GLU A 307 -3.68 6.10 -22.14
C GLU A 307 -5.00 5.34 -22.12
N ILE A 308 -6.08 6.04 -22.44
CA ILE A 308 -7.40 5.46 -22.72
C ILE A 308 -7.83 5.92 -24.09
N ARG A 309 -8.25 4.97 -24.95
CA ARG A 309 -8.91 5.23 -26.24
C ARG A 309 -10.33 4.66 -26.19
N ASP A 310 -11.28 5.45 -26.62
CA ASP A 310 -12.65 5.02 -26.89
C ASP A 310 -12.92 4.92 -28.40
N GLY A 311 -14.14 4.56 -28.76
CA GLY A 311 -14.55 4.46 -30.16
C GLY A 311 -14.49 5.78 -30.95
N SER A 312 -14.30 6.94 -30.31
CA SER A 312 -14.11 8.24 -30.95
C SER A 312 -12.71 8.44 -31.52
N GLY A 313 -11.74 7.61 -31.10
CA GLY A 313 -10.37 7.60 -31.60
C GLY A 313 -9.45 8.66 -31.00
N THR A 314 -9.93 9.61 -30.21
CA THR A 314 -9.07 10.60 -29.55
C THR A 314 -8.50 9.99 -28.27
N PRO A 315 -7.15 9.83 -28.14
CA PRO A 315 -6.54 9.28 -26.94
C PRO A 315 -6.59 10.28 -25.80
N ARG A 316 -6.93 9.80 -24.61
CA ARG A 316 -6.73 10.52 -23.34
C ARG A 316 -5.47 9.97 -22.67
N THR A 317 -4.46 10.79 -22.51
CA THR A 317 -3.16 10.42 -21.96
C THR A 317 -2.98 10.86 -20.51
N PHE A 318 -2.21 10.09 -19.74
CA PHE A 318 -1.93 10.32 -18.31
C PHE A 318 -0.41 10.36 -18.11
N PRO A 319 0.22 11.53 -18.30
CA PRO A 319 1.66 11.66 -18.11
C PRO A 319 2.02 11.56 -16.62
N PRO A 320 3.25 11.09 -16.29
CA PRO A 320 3.72 11.04 -14.91
C PRO A 320 3.65 12.40 -14.22
N GLN A 321 3.11 12.41 -12.99
CA GLN A 321 3.00 13.61 -12.14
C GLN A 321 4.02 13.52 -11.02
N CYS A 322 5.13 14.24 -11.14
CA CYS A 322 6.25 14.12 -10.22
C CYS A 322 6.63 15.47 -9.61
N LYS A 323 7.10 15.44 -8.36
CA LYS A 323 7.65 16.60 -7.64
C LYS A 323 8.76 16.18 -6.68
N GLN A 324 9.73 17.05 -6.43
CA GLN A 324 10.70 16.88 -5.37
C GLN A 324 10.02 17.16 -4.02
N VAL A 325 10.04 16.20 -3.10
CA VAL A 325 9.35 16.29 -1.80
C VAL A 325 10.31 16.15 -0.61
N LEU A 326 11.50 15.62 -0.84
CA LEU A 326 12.54 15.45 0.16
C LEU A 326 13.88 15.86 -0.44
N ASP A 327 14.75 16.46 0.37
CA ASP A 327 16.14 16.77 -0.02
C ASP A 327 16.83 15.47 -0.51
N PRO A 328 17.41 15.46 -1.72
CA PRO A 328 18.10 14.29 -2.26
C PRO A 328 19.13 13.69 -1.30
N ALA A 329 19.92 14.52 -0.63
CA ALA A 329 20.94 14.05 0.31
C ALA A 329 20.33 13.33 1.52
N VAL A 330 19.14 13.75 1.99
CA VAL A 330 18.40 13.07 3.05
C VAL A 330 17.87 11.71 2.57
N ALA A 331 17.29 11.63 1.36
CA ALA A 331 16.83 10.38 0.78
C ALA A 331 17.98 9.38 0.60
N ASP A 332 19.14 9.85 0.12
CA ASP A 332 20.35 9.04 -0.02
C ASP A 332 20.89 8.57 1.34
N ALA A 333 20.80 9.43 2.36
CA ALA A 333 21.16 9.07 3.73
C ALA A 333 20.24 7.96 4.30
N VAL A 334 18.92 8.07 4.12
CA VAL A 334 17.97 7.00 4.49
C VAL A 334 18.32 5.71 3.74
N THR A 335 18.56 5.80 2.43
CA THR A 335 18.94 4.66 1.58
C THR A 335 20.20 3.96 2.09
N GLY A 336 21.20 4.73 2.53
CA GLY A 336 22.43 4.20 3.11
C GLY A 336 22.16 3.32 4.34
N VAL A 337 21.32 3.80 5.27
CA VAL A 337 20.95 3.03 6.47
C VAL A 337 20.12 1.80 6.11
N LEU A 338 19.14 1.92 5.22
CA LEU A 338 18.31 0.77 4.79
C LEU A 338 19.10 -0.28 4.00
N SER A 339 20.17 0.12 3.31
CA SER A 339 21.13 -0.80 2.68
C SER A 339 21.90 -1.62 3.74
N GLU A 340 22.26 -1.01 4.86
CA GLU A 340 22.88 -1.73 5.98
C GLU A 340 21.90 -2.70 6.66
N VAL A 341 20.61 -2.34 6.78
CA VAL A 341 19.57 -3.25 7.27
C VAL A 341 19.53 -4.52 6.42
N LEU A 342 19.39 -4.35 5.09
CA LEU A 342 19.33 -5.49 4.17
C LEU A 342 20.64 -6.29 4.15
N ALA A 343 21.81 -5.65 4.19
CA ALA A 343 23.11 -6.31 4.15
C ALA A 343 23.33 -7.26 5.33
N LYS A 344 22.72 -6.99 6.49
CA LYS A 344 22.74 -7.84 7.68
C LYS A 344 21.63 -8.87 7.74
N SER A 345 20.64 -8.75 6.86
CA SER A 345 19.51 -9.66 6.77
C SER A 345 19.86 -10.95 6.02
N THR A 346 19.09 -12.01 6.27
CA THR A 346 19.08 -13.25 5.47
C THR A 346 18.60 -13.01 4.03
N LEU A 347 17.98 -11.87 3.78
CA LEU A 347 17.43 -11.48 2.48
C LEU A 347 18.45 -10.79 1.56
N LYS A 348 19.68 -10.54 2.02
CA LYS A 348 20.75 -9.93 1.21
C LYS A 348 21.02 -10.69 -0.09
N GLY A 349 21.60 -10.01 -1.06
CA GLY A 349 22.11 -10.65 -2.28
C GLY A 349 21.07 -10.78 -3.40
N VAL A 350 20.36 -9.72 -3.72
CA VAL A 350 19.41 -9.68 -4.88
C VAL A 350 20.12 -9.44 -6.23
N GLY A 351 21.44 -9.52 -6.28
CA GLY A 351 22.22 -9.39 -7.52
C GLY A 351 22.71 -7.98 -7.83
N ARG A 352 22.36 -6.99 -7.01
CA ARG A 352 22.83 -5.60 -7.07
C ARG A 352 22.64 -4.88 -5.74
N GLU A 353 23.02 -3.58 -5.69
CA GLU A 353 22.75 -2.74 -4.53
C GLU A 353 21.24 -2.66 -4.30
N ALA A 354 20.83 -2.84 -3.07
CA ALA A 354 19.45 -2.79 -2.65
C ALA A 354 19.35 -2.32 -1.20
N ALA A 355 18.20 -1.75 -0.86
CA ALA A 355 17.84 -1.27 0.45
C ALA A 355 16.47 -1.81 0.82
N GLY A 356 16.18 -1.99 2.11
CA GLY A 356 14.85 -2.47 2.51
C GLY A 356 14.70 -2.61 4.01
N MET A 357 13.43 -2.72 4.43
CA MET A 357 13.02 -2.81 5.82
C MET A 357 11.95 -3.89 5.99
N PRO A 358 12.11 -4.83 6.94
CA PRO A 358 11.04 -5.74 7.33
C PRO A 358 9.98 -5.00 8.14
N GLY A 359 8.71 -5.39 7.97
CA GLY A 359 7.58 -4.92 8.74
C GLY A 359 7.14 -5.98 9.75
N ALA A 360 7.28 -5.69 11.02
CA ALA A 360 6.72 -6.48 12.10
C ALA A 360 5.68 -5.63 12.83
N VAL A 361 4.49 -6.16 12.96
CA VAL A 361 3.40 -5.54 13.72
C VAL A 361 3.31 -6.21 15.08
N ASP A 362 2.95 -5.46 16.10
CA ASP A 362 2.67 -6.04 17.42
C ASP A 362 1.60 -7.11 17.32
N SER A 363 1.71 -8.15 18.15
CA SER A 363 0.82 -9.32 18.15
C SER A 363 0.75 -10.06 16.80
N PHE A 364 1.68 -9.82 15.87
CA PHE A 364 1.77 -10.48 14.55
C PHE A 364 0.47 -10.39 13.73
N THR A 365 -0.23 -9.28 13.81
CA THR A 365 -1.48 -9.08 13.07
C THR A 365 -1.26 -9.01 11.55
N ALA A 366 -0.08 -8.59 11.12
CA ALA A 366 0.35 -8.59 9.73
C ALA A 366 1.88 -8.66 9.65
N ALA A 367 2.39 -8.99 8.47
CA ALA A 367 3.82 -8.99 8.17
C ALA A 367 4.07 -8.31 6.82
N TRP A 368 5.14 -7.50 6.74
CA TRP A 368 5.50 -6.74 5.54
C TRP A 368 6.98 -6.85 5.22
N TYR A 369 7.29 -6.64 3.96
CA TYR A 369 8.63 -6.29 3.53
C TYR A 369 8.55 -5.22 2.44
N ALA A 370 9.26 -4.12 2.63
CA ALA A 370 9.41 -3.09 1.61
C ALA A 370 10.89 -2.85 1.32
N GLY A 371 11.24 -2.76 0.04
CA GLY A 371 12.62 -2.55 -0.35
C GLY A 371 12.75 -2.22 -1.84
N TYR A 372 13.92 -1.77 -2.22
CA TYR A 372 14.20 -1.25 -3.55
C TYR A 372 15.64 -1.46 -3.99
N THR A 373 15.80 -1.38 -5.28
CA THR A 373 17.06 -1.11 -6.00
C THR A 373 16.96 0.28 -6.63
N PRO A 374 18.00 0.86 -7.23
CA PRO A 374 17.89 2.14 -7.91
C PRO A 374 16.80 2.19 -8.99
N GLY A 375 16.48 1.07 -9.63
CA GLY A 375 15.52 1.02 -10.75
C GLY A 375 14.17 0.37 -10.46
N LEU A 376 13.94 -0.19 -9.26
CA LEU A 376 12.68 -0.87 -8.94
C LEU A 376 12.46 -0.91 -7.42
N ALA A 377 11.29 -0.45 -6.98
CA ALA A 377 10.81 -0.58 -5.62
C ALA A 377 9.70 -1.61 -5.55
N SER A 378 9.59 -2.32 -4.42
CA SER A 378 8.52 -3.30 -4.21
C SER A 378 8.14 -3.37 -2.73
N ALA A 379 6.84 -3.50 -2.46
CA ALA A 379 6.30 -3.84 -1.16
C ALA A 379 5.49 -5.13 -1.23
N VAL A 380 5.62 -5.94 -0.19
CA VAL A 380 4.86 -7.18 0.00
C VAL A 380 4.16 -7.11 1.34
N SER A 381 2.86 -7.30 1.35
CA SER A 381 2.03 -7.49 2.55
C SER A 381 1.63 -8.94 2.72
N LEU A 382 1.38 -9.36 3.94
CA LEU A 382 0.76 -10.62 4.31
C LEU A 382 -0.11 -10.43 5.55
N GLY A 383 -1.35 -10.86 5.49
CA GLY A 383 -2.28 -10.80 6.61
C GLY A 383 -3.54 -11.62 6.36
N ASP A 384 -4.43 -11.65 7.34
CA ASP A 384 -5.72 -12.34 7.22
C ASP A 384 -6.85 -11.31 6.99
N PRO A 385 -7.46 -11.26 5.79
CA PRO A 385 -8.50 -10.27 5.47
C PRO A 385 -9.82 -10.49 6.25
N ARG A 386 -9.97 -11.61 6.95
CA ARG A 386 -11.11 -11.85 7.84
C ARG A 386 -11.02 -11.05 9.14
N GLY A 387 -9.91 -10.35 9.37
CA GLY A 387 -9.64 -9.47 10.50
C GLY A 387 -8.31 -9.82 11.18
N ALA A 388 -7.28 -9.06 10.89
CA ALA A 388 -5.91 -9.29 11.30
C ALA A 388 -5.75 -9.47 12.84
N PHE A 389 -6.48 -8.70 13.64
CA PHE A 389 -6.45 -8.83 15.11
C PHE A 389 -7.12 -10.12 15.62
N ARG A 390 -8.09 -10.66 14.88
CA ARG A 390 -8.77 -11.93 15.26
C ARG A 390 -8.01 -13.14 14.76
N HIS A 391 -7.22 -12.99 13.72
CA HIS A 391 -6.49 -14.04 13.04
C HIS A 391 -5.02 -13.62 12.86
N PRO A 392 -4.26 -13.45 13.98
CA PRO A 392 -2.87 -13.07 13.93
C PRO A 392 -2.04 -14.18 13.24
N LEU A 393 -0.89 -13.80 12.73
CA LEU A 393 0.05 -14.71 12.05
C LEU A 393 0.90 -15.50 13.07
N VAL A 394 0.24 -16.13 14.03
CA VAL A 394 0.83 -16.96 15.09
C VAL A 394 0.24 -18.35 15.03
N ASP A 395 1.09 -19.36 15.10
CA ASP A 395 0.70 -20.77 15.01
C ASP A 395 -0.12 -21.07 13.75
N VAL A 396 0.34 -20.60 12.59
CA VAL A 396 -0.36 -20.69 11.31
C VAL A 396 0.33 -21.62 10.33
N THR A 397 -0.46 -22.27 9.45
CA THR A 397 0.06 -23.00 8.31
C THR A 397 -0.21 -22.20 7.04
N ILE A 398 0.85 -21.87 6.30
CA ILE A 398 0.80 -21.08 5.07
C ILE A 398 1.69 -21.76 4.04
N GLY A 399 1.21 -21.94 2.80
CA GLY A 399 1.96 -22.63 1.75
C GLY A 399 2.31 -24.07 2.13
N GLY A 400 1.48 -24.72 2.94
CA GLY A 400 1.71 -26.08 3.45
C GLY A 400 2.80 -26.18 4.52
N ARG A 401 3.36 -25.05 4.99
CA ARG A 401 4.39 -25.00 6.03
C ARG A 401 3.86 -24.34 7.30
N HIS A 402 4.17 -24.97 8.45
CA HIS A 402 3.82 -24.42 9.76
C HIS A 402 4.80 -23.32 10.19
N TYR A 403 4.27 -22.24 10.73
CA TYR A 403 5.00 -21.09 11.27
C TYR A 403 4.52 -20.80 12.70
N PRO A 404 5.38 -20.88 13.71
CA PRO A 404 5.05 -20.40 15.06
C PRO A 404 4.71 -18.92 15.06
N GLN A 405 5.40 -18.13 14.23
CA GLN A 405 5.17 -16.70 14.00
C GLN A 405 5.62 -16.33 12.59
N VAL A 406 4.93 -15.39 11.95
CA VAL A 406 5.33 -14.83 10.67
C VAL A 406 5.72 -13.37 10.86
N ASP A 407 6.93 -13.02 10.45
CA ASP A 407 7.44 -11.66 10.44
C ASP A 407 7.86 -11.23 9.02
N GLY A 408 8.29 -9.96 8.91
CA GLY A 408 8.63 -9.38 7.62
C GLY A 408 9.80 -10.05 6.91
N THR A 409 10.70 -10.75 7.62
CA THR A 409 11.85 -11.44 7.01
C THR A 409 11.52 -12.85 6.54
N SER A 410 10.41 -13.40 7.00
CA SER A 410 9.92 -14.74 6.62
C SER A 410 9.19 -14.70 5.28
N ILE A 411 7.87 -14.94 5.24
CA ILE A 411 7.12 -15.05 3.96
C ILE A 411 7.21 -13.78 3.10
N PRO A 412 6.89 -12.55 3.60
CA PRO A 412 6.96 -11.36 2.75
C PRO A 412 8.37 -11.07 2.23
N GLY A 413 9.38 -11.24 3.07
CA GLY A 413 10.77 -11.04 2.69
C GLY A 413 11.26 -12.05 1.66
N LEU A 414 10.84 -13.32 1.76
CA LEU A 414 11.19 -14.35 0.78
C LEU A 414 10.52 -14.09 -0.57
N ILE A 415 9.25 -13.65 -0.58
CA ILE A 415 8.55 -13.23 -1.80
C ILE A 415 9.29 -12.05 -2.44
N TRP A 416 9.57 -11.01 -1.67
CA TRP A 416 10.31 -9.83 -2.13
C TRP A 416 11.67 -10.21 -2.72
N LYS A 417 12.48 -10.97 -1.98
CA LYS A 417 13.82 -11.37 -2.41
C LYS A 417 13.78 -12.17 -3.73
N LYS A 418 12.90 -13.17 -3.82
CA LYS A 418 12.74 -14.00 -5.01
C LYS A 418 12.34 -13.14 -6.21
N ALA A 419 11.31 -12.32 -6.06
CA ALA A 419 10.80 -11.47 -7.12
C ALA A 419 11.85 -10.43 -7.56
N MET A 420 12.49 -9.72 -6.63
CA MET A 420 13.50 -8.71 -6.95
C MET A 420 14.73 -9.30 -7.59
N THR A 421 15.21 -10.46 -7.12
CA THR A 421 16.36 -11.16 -7.75
C THR A 421 16.10 -11.50 -9.21
N GLU A 422 14.88 -11.97 -9.52
CA GLU A 422 14.50 -12.30 -10.90
C GLU A 422 14.21 -11.04 -11.73
N ALA A 423 13.56 -10.04 -11.14
CA ALA A 423 13.22 -8.78 -11.81
C ALA A 423 14.45 -8.04 -12.34
N VAL A 424 15.53 -8.01 -11.55
CA VAL A 424 16.75 -7.27 -11.93
C VAL A 424 17.70 -8.04 -12.84
N ARG A 425 17.42 -9.32 -13.12
CA ARG A 425 18.26 -10.13 -14.00
C ARG A 425 18.24 -9.59 -15.42
N GLY A 426 19.44 -9.38 -15.99
CA GLY A 426 19.59 -8.85 -17.36
C GLY A 426 19.36 -7.35 -17.50
N THR A 427 19.00 -6.63 -16.44
CA THR A 427 18.88 -5.16 -16.48
C THR A 427 20.24 -4.48 -16.20
N GLN A 428 20.39 -3.22 -16.61
CA GLN A 428 21.60 -2.45 -16.35
C GLN A 428 21.90 -2.37 -14.85
N LYS A 429 23.16 -2.57 -14.46
CA LYS A 429 23.60 -2.42 -13.09
C LYS A 429 23.81 -0.95 -12.78
N THR A 430 22.95 -0.41 -11.94
CA THR A 430 23.08 0.93 -11.34
C THR A 430 23.30 0.79 -9.84
N GLY A 431 24.08 1.70 -9.25
CA GLY A 431 24.30 1.78 -7.81
C GLY A 431 23.52 2.93 -7.19
N PHE A 432 23.44 2.96 -5.87
CA PHE A 432 22.92 4.10 -5.12
C PHE A 432 23.96 5.23 -5.05
N THR A 433 23.50 6.47 -4.96
CA THR A 433 24.35 7.59 -4.58
C THR A 433 24.88 7.39 -3.17
N ARG A 434 26.15 7.66 -2.97
CA ARG A 434 26.78 7.57 -1.64
C ARG A 434 26.24 8.66 -0.74
N PRO A 435 25.87 8.34 0.51
CA PRO A 435 25.44 9.35 1.48
C PRO A 435 26.54 10.38 1.73
N ASP A 436 26.14 11.64 1.95
CA ASP A 436 27.03 12.71 2.39
C ASP A 436 27.46 12.47 3.85
N THR A 437 28.67 11.97 4.03
CA THR A 437 29.23 11.63 5.35
C THR A 437 29.66 12.87 6.15
N GLU A 438 29.91 14.01 5.53
CA GLU A 438 30.18 15.27 6.24
C GLU A 438 28.90 15.79 6.90
N ARG A 439 27.77 15.70 6.18
CA ARG A 439 26.47 16.12 6.69
C ARG A 439 25.87 15.15 7.68
N PHE A 440 25.97 13.83 7.45
CA PHE A 440 25.24 12.81 8.20
C PHE A 440 26.10 11.85 9.01
N GLY A 441 27.43 11.95 8.97
CA GLY A 441 28.34 10.99 9.56
C GLY A 441 28.38 11.02 11.09
N ALA A 442 29.36 11.72 11.64
CA ALA A 442 29.63 11.73 13.08
C ALA A 442 28.52 12.40 13.90
N CYS A 443 28.39 12.00 15.16
CA CYS A 443 27.44 12.56 16.11
C CYS A 443 27.63 14.07 16.29
N ARG A 444 26.51 14.78 16.46
CA ARG A 444 26.49 16.24 16.66
C ARG A 444 25.69 16.67 17.90
N ASP A 445 24.45 16.22 18.02
CA ASP A 445 23.50 16.78 19.00
C ASP A 445 23.18 15.82 20.15
N ALA A 446 23.19 14.53 19.91
CA ALA A 446 22.85 13.48 20.88
C ALA A 446 23.95 12.43 20.91
N CYS A 447 25.13 12.83 21.37
CA CYS A 447 26.33 12.01 21.37
C CYS A 447 26.40 11.13 22.62
N PRO A 448 27.05 9.93 22.54
CA PRO A 448 27.37 9.16 23.73
C PRO A 448 28.36 9.93 24.61
N ASN A 449 28.12 9.95 25.91
CA ASN A 449 29.05 10.52 26.91
C ASN A 449 30.26 9.63 27.06
#